data_4aae3a5325110656e3628edc7cc62541
#
_entry.id   4aae3a5325110656e3628edc7cc62541
#
_cell.length_a   1.000
_cell.length_b   1.000
_cell.length_c   1.000
_cell.angle_alpha   90.00
_cell.angle_beta   90.00
_cell.angle_gamma   90.00
#
_symmetry.space_group_name_H-M   'P 1'
#
loop_
_entity.id
_entity.type
_entity.pdbx_description
1 polymer ?
#
loop_
_entity_poly.entity_id
_entity_poly.type
_entity_poly.pdbx_seq_one_letter_code
_entity_poly.pdbx_strand_id
1 'polypeptide(L)'
;MIMHLNRNEIVCVYFSLPIIFLLCFPSFSNTAVHAQEGRTFVSIVDVGSFTDSRGTKNIVGTVENNNNLPVQMLIGLNTTNNSSNTVSLIAKPFGKIIYPFREAPFKIKLSSSPDVKSIGKPFVYKARNINMPYYDVIRLNYSNTPIQNGSLIGSIKNIASFDIHDLTIYASAHNESGAQVDSVKSHLIPVLRSGETVMFSVSSDPAVRSKVSFYSCFGVDFSTTNIKIKLGDNRYITANMTGLATITNVKADPSTGSISINIYNQYPVPGPLSLKIPSIFNSPTIFVTVDGTLYRNSVTIMKGYTYVDLNIPAGKHIVNVSGIG
;
A
#
# COMPACT_ATOMS: atom_id res chain seq x y z
N MET A 1 -37.56 11.82 -50.42
CA MET A 1 -36.66 12.68 -51.20
C MET A 1 -35.30 12.01 -51.17
N ILE A 2 -34.95 11.41 -52.27
CA ILE A 2 -33.81 10.51 -52.53
C ILE A 2 -32.60 11.37 -52.87
N MET A 3 -31.44 11.18 -52.29
CA MET A 3 -30.20 11.69 -52.83
C MET A 3 -29.04 10.66 -52.77
N HIS A 4 -28.59 10.41 -53.93
CA HIS A 4 -27.58 9.55 -54.47
C HIS A 4 -26.22 9.44 -53.76
N LEU A 5 -25.75 8.22 -53.70
CA LEU A 5 -24.35 7.82 -53.54
C LEU A 5 -23.56 8.16 -54.81
N ASN A 6 -22.36 8.67 -54.65
CA ASN A 6 -21.34 8.73 -55.69
C ASN A 6 -20.10 7.91 -55.28
N ARG A 7 -19.83 6.89 -56.11
CA ARG A 7 -18.64 6.04 -56.08
C ARG A 7 -17.46 6.87 -56.63
N ASN A 8 -16.33 6.86 -55.98
CA ASN A 8 -15.05 7.18 -56.61
C ASN A 8 -14.09 6.02 -56.50
N GLU A 9 -13.62 5.64 -57.65
CA GLU A 9 -12.73 4.54 -57.93
C GLU A 9 -11.33 4.79 -57.36
N ILE A 10 -10.76 3.73 -56.76
CA ILE A 10 -9.36 3.69 -56.33
C ILE A 10 -8.54 3.05 -57.47
N VAL A 11 -7.71 3.87 -58.07
CA VAL A 11 -6.70 3.44 -59.05
C VAL A 11 -5.45 3.00 -58.25
N CYS A 12 -5.15 1.70 -58.25
CA CYS A 12 -3.88 1.17 -57.76
C CYS A 12 -2.81 1.28 -58.85
N VAL A 13 -1.81 2.15 -58.59
CA VAL A 13 -0.58 2.19 -59.41
C VAL A 13 0.47 1.31 -58.72
N TYR A 14 0.81 0.19 -59.38
CA TYR A 14 1.94 -0.65 -58.98
C TYR A 14 3.27 -0.02 -59.42
N PHE A 15 4.10 0.41 -58.48
CA PHE A 15 5.52 0.71 -58.73
C PHE A 15 6.35 -0.49 -58.27
N SER A 16 6.95 -1.17 -59.24
CA SER A 16 7.99 -2.19 -58.97
C SER A 16 9.33 -1.47 -58.74
N LEU A 17 9.90 -1.54 -57.54
CA LEU A 17 11.26 -1.14 -57.23
C LEU A 17 12.06 -2.35 -56.73
N PRO A 18 13.33 -2.49 -57.13
CA PRO A 18 14.13 -3.66 -56.80
C PRO A 18 14.54 -3.68 -55.32
N ILE A 19 14.43 -4.86 -54.74
CA ILE A 19 14.80 -5.16 -53.36
C ILE A 19 16.35 -5.18 -53.29
N ILE A 20 16.95 -4.16 -52.72
CA ILE A 20 18.36 -4.19 -52.28
C ILE A 20 18.35 -4.75 -50.83
N PHE A 21 18.76 -6.02 -50.69
CA PHE A 21 19.00 -6.64 -49.40
C PHE A 21 20.26 -6.01 -48.77
N LEU A 22 20.05 -4.97 -47.90
CA LEU A 22 21.08 -4.49 -46.99
C LEU A 22 21.06 -5.34 -45.77
N LEU A 23 22.01 -6.27 -45.60
CA LEU A 23 22.26 -7.01 -44.38
C LEU A 23 22.78 -6.05 -43.32
N CYS A 24 21.87 -5.43 -42.54
CA CYS A 24 22.20 -4.78 -41.31
C CYS A 24 22.38 -5.84 -40.22
N PHE A 25 23.64 -6.14 -39.88
CA PHE A 25 23.95 -6.86 -38.66
C PHE A 25 23.54 -5.93 -37.48
N PRO A 26 22.68 -6.37 -36.55
CA PRO A 26 22.48 -5.61 -35.34
C PRO A 26 23.76 -5.72 -34.51
N SER A 27 24.52 -4.65 -34.44
CA SER A 27 25.52 -4.45 -33.41
C SER A 27 24.78 -4.46 -32.07
N PHE A 28 24.93 -5.54 -31.31
CA PHE A 28 24.52 -5.60 -29.90
C PHE A 28 25.40 -4.60 -29.12
N SER A 29 24.98 -3.35 -29.10
CA SER A 29 25.46 -2.42 -28.09
C SER A 29 24.85 -2.90 -26.77
N ASN A 30 25.69 -3.42 -25.88
CA ASN A 30 25.36 -3.56 -24.46
C ASN A 30 25.07 -2.17 -23.88
N THR A 31 23.87 -1.66 -24.12
CA THR A 31 23.32 -0.59 -23.32
C THR A 31 23.09 -1.20 -21.95
N ALA A 32 23.99 -0.92 -21.02
CA ALA A 32 23.69 -1.05 -19.61
C ALA A 32 22.37 -0.31 -19.40
N VAL A 33 21.31 -1.07 -19.10
CA VAL A 33 20.05 -0.52 -18.64
C VAL A 33 20.37 0.07 -17.29
N HIS A 34 20.79 1.32 -17.25
CA HIS A 34 20.68 2.12 -16.06
C HIS A 34 19.20 2.10 -15.72
N ALA A 35 18.84 1.36 -14.68
CA ALA A 35 17.52 1.46 -14.05
C ALA A 35 17.34 2.95 -13.75
N GLN A 36 16.56 3.62 -14.57
CA GLN A 36 16.11 4.98 -14.34
C GLN A 36 15.36 4.88 -13.01
N GLU A 37 15.91 5.46 -11.93
CA GLU A 37 15.17 5.61 -10.68
C GLU A 37 13.85 6.28 -11.06
N GLY A 38 12.80 5.48 -11.10
CA GLY A 38 11.48 5.91 -11.57
C GLY A 38 11.07 7.10 -10.71
N ARG A 39 10.81 8.24 -11.34
CA ARG A 39 10.26 9.41 -10.66
C ARG A 39 9.05 8.95 -9.87
N THR A 40 9.13 9.07 -8.55
CA THR A 40 8.04 8.71 -7.67
C THR A 40 6.98 9.81 -7.79
N PHE A 41 5.87 9.52 -8.45
CA PHE A 41 4.76 10.47 -8.59
C PHE A 41 3.92 10.44 -7.32
N VAL A 42 4.33 11.23 -6.33
CA VAL A 42 3.58 11.47 -5.10
C VAL A 42 3.30 12.96 -4.99
N SER A 43 2.11 13.31 -4.53
CA SER A 43 1.67 14.67 -4.30
C SER A 43 1.24 14.89 -2.86
N ILE A 44 1.26 16.14 -2.43
CA ILE A 44 0.69 16.58 -1.16
C ILE A 44 -0.48 17.49 -1.50
N VAL A 45 -1.64 17.17 -0.94
CA VAL A 45 -2.90 17.88 -1.16
C VAL A 45 -3.57 18.23 0.17
N ASP A 46 -4.60 19.06 0.12
CA ASP A 46 -5.48 19.39 1.24
C ASP A 46 -4.76 19.90 2.49
N VAL A 47 -3.72 20.70 2.29
CA VAL A 47 -2.93 21.23 3.40
C VAL A 47 -3.71 22.24 4.22
N GLY A 48 -3.86 21.95 5.52
CA GLY A 48 -4.48 22.82 6.51
C GLY A 48 -3.58 23.03 7.73
N SER A 49 -4.02 23.91 8.63
CA SER A 49 -3.36 24.10 9.90
C SER A 49 -4.36 24.47 10.99
N PHE A 50 -4.07 24.06 12.24
CA PHE A 50 -4.84 24.45 13.41
C PHE A 50 -3.97 24.46 14.65
N THR A 51 -4.43 25.17 15.68
CA THR A 51 -3.86 25.09 17.03
C THR A 51 -4.70 24.11 17.84
N ASP A 52 -4.06 23.07 18.38
CA ASP A 52 -4.75 22.05 19.16
C ASP A 52 -5.18 22.57 20.54
N SER A 53 -5.94 21.77 21.28
CA SER A 53 -6.44 22.10 22.62
C SER A 53 -5.36 22.33 23.68
N ARG A 54 -4.11 21.99 23.34
CA ARG A 54 -2.93 22.23 24.20
C ARG A 54 -2.11 23.45 23.78
N GLY A 55 -2.59 24.20 22.77
CA GLY A 55 -1.89 25.37 22.24
C GLY A 55 -0.79 25.04 21.21
N THR A 56 -0.65 23.77 20.81
CA THR A 56 0.36 23.36 19.82
C THR A 56 -0.18 23.58 18.41
N LYS A 57 0.58 24.24 17.56
CA LYS A 57 0.24 24.38 16.14
C LYS A 57 0.51 23.09 15.39
N ASN A 58 -0.46 22.65 14.61
CA ASN A 58 -0.41 21.44 13.79
C ASN A 58 -0.57 21.81 12.32
N ILE A 59 0.19 21.16 11.46
CA ILE A 59 0.02 21.18 10.02
C ILE A 59 -0.51 19.81 9.62
N VAL A 60 -1.62 19.78 8.89
CA VAL A 60 -2.29 18.57 8.42
C VAL A 60 -2.37 18.59 6.90
N GLY A 61 -2.57 17.45 6.31
CA GLY A 61 -2.75 17.30 4.88
C GLY A 61 -2.83 15.84 4.49
N THR A 62 -2.98 15.59 3.22
CA THR A 62 -3.06 14.26 2.63
C THR A 62 -1.94 14.10 1.60
N VAL A 63 -1.33 12.95 1.57
CA VAL A 63 -0.40 12.53 0.52
C VAL A 63 -1.10 11.52 -0.38
N GLU A 64 -0.87 11.65 -1.68
CA GLU A 64 -1.38 10.75 -2.72
C GLU A 64 -0.23 9.99 -3.35
N ASN A 65 -0.40 8.69 -3.53
CA ASN A 65 0.49 7.88 -4.33
C ASN A 65 -0.11 7.69 -5.73
N ASN A 66 0.37 8.46 -6.69
CA ASN A 66 -0.07 8.39 -8.10
C ASN A 66 0.76 7.38 -8.93
N ASN A 67 1.51 6.50 -8.25
CA ASN A 67 2.26 5.43 -8.90
C ASN A 67 1.46 4.14 -8.93
N ASN A 68 1.91 3.24 -9.79
CA ASN A 68 1.46 1.84 -9.83
C ASN A 68 2.22 0.94 -8.84
N LEU A 69 3.12 1.47 -8.02
CA LEU A 69 3.89 0.75 -7.01
C LEU A 69 3.62 1.31 -5.62
N PRO A 70 3.69 0.48 -4.57
CA PRO A 70 3.66 0.96 -3.19
C PRO A 70 4.83 1.89 -2.89
N VAL A 71 4.56 2.93 -2.11
CA VAL A 71 5.54 3.97 -1.76
C VAL A 71 5.68 4.08 -0.25
N GLN A 72 6.92 4.19 0.20
CA GLN A 72 7.27 4.68 1.53
C GLN A 72 7.81 6.08 1.40
N MET A 73 7.30 7.03 2.20
CA MET A 73 7.72 8.42 2.08
C MET A 73 7.90 9.14 3.41
N LEU A 74 8.61 10.25 3.33
CA LEU A 74 8.79 11.24 4.39
C LEU A 74 8.33 12.61 3.88
N ILE A 75 7.72 13.37 4.76
CA ILE A 75 7.21 14.73 4.50
C ILE A 75 8.13 15.70 5.23
N GLY A 76 8.61 16.70 4.53
CA GLY A 76 9.38 17.81 5.09
C GLY A 76 8.52 19.04 5.32
N LEU A 77 8.85 19.82 6.34
CA LEU A 77 8.28 21.13 6.61
C LEU A 77 9.39 22.06 7.10
N ASN A 78 9.62 23.14 6.39
CA ASN A 78 10.59 24.16 6.82
C ASN A 78 9.90 25.19 7.69
N THR A 79 10.51 25.49 8.83
CA THR A 79 10.10 26.57 9.74
C THR A 79 11.27 27.54 9.92
N THR A 80 10.99 28.82 10.03
CA THR A 80 12.00 29.85 10.31
C THR A 80 11.74 30.43 11.69
N ASN A 81 12.76 30.50 12.52
CA ASN A 81 12.66 31.11 13.85
C ASN A 81 12.88 32.64 13.80
N ASN A 82 12.72 33.31 14.94
CA ASN A 82 12.93 34.74 15.06
C ASN A 82 14.36 35.19 14.73
N SER A 83 15.34 34.33 14.90
CA SER A 83 16.74 34.54 14.50
C SER A 83 17.01 34.27 13.00
N SER A 84 15.96 34.07 12.20
CA SER A 84 16.03 33.74 10.77
C SER A 84 16.70 32.39 10.42
N ASN A 85 16.91 31.53 11.41
CA ASN A 85 17.40 30.18 11.16
C ASN A 85 16.27 29.29 10.65
N THR A 86 16.53 28.52 9.62
CA THR A 86 15.59 27.55 9.07
C THR A 86 15.80 26.19 9.71
N VAL A 87 14.73 25.62 10.24
CA VAL A 87 14.69 24.26 10.79
C VAL A 87 13.76 23.40 9.93
N SER A 88 14.25 22.24 9.49
CA SER A 88 13.45 21.27 8.75
C SER A 88 12.90 20.22 9.69
N LEU A 89 11.57 20.11 9.73
CA LEU A 89 10.87 19.04 10.43
C LEU A 89 10.56 17.91 9.45
N ILE A 90 10.69 16.66 9.91
CA ILE A 90 10.41 15.48 9.08
C ILE A 90 9.33 14.66 9.78
N ALA A 91 8.29 14.29 9.02
CA ALA A 91 7.20 13.47 9.48
C ALA A 91 6.91 12.31 8.52
N LYS A 92 6.18 11.32 9.00
CA LYS A 92 5.63 10.23 8.20
C LYS A 92 4.12 10.43 8.03
N PRO A 93 3.55 9.99 6.90
CA PRO A 93 2.11 9.80 6.79
C PRO A 93 1.63 8.79 7.85
N PHE A 94 0.33 8.74 8.09
CA PHE A 94 -0.25 7.78 9.04
C PHE A 94 -0.14 6.33 8.54
N GLY A 95 -0.28 6.10 7.23
CA GLY A 95 0.09 4.81 6.64
C GLY A 95 1.60 4.68 6.50
N LYS A 96 2.19 3.59 6.99
CA LYS A 96 3.63 3.31 6.82
C LYS A 96 4.00 3.13 5.35
N ILE A 97 3.03 2.63 4.57
CA ILE A 97 3.13 2.33 3.15
C ILE A 97 1.87 2.86 2.50
N ILE A 98 2.04 3.64 1.44
CA ILE A 98 0.93 4.14 0.64
C ILE A 98 0.87 3.27 -0.61
N TYR A 99 -0.20 2.50 -0.73
CA TYR A 99 -0.41 1.59 -1.86
C TYR A 99 -0.75 2.34 -3.14
N PRO A 100 -0.64 1.69 -4.31
CA PRO A 100 -0.93 2.32 -5.60
C PRO A 100 -2.30 3.00 -5.61
N PHE A 101 -2.33 4.25 -6.07
CA PHE A 101 -3.54 5.06 -6.20
C PHE A 101 -4.33 5.21 -4.88
N ARG A 102 -3.60 5.19 -3.76
CA ARG A 102 -4.16 5.41 -2.42
C ARG A 102 -3.60 6.68 -1.80
N GLU A 103 -4.30 7.13 -0.80
CA GLU A 103 -4.03 8.33 -0.03
C GLU A 103 -3.73 7.97 1.42
N ALA A 104 -2.98 8.84 2.10
CA ALA A 104 -2.77 8.75 3.54
C ALA A 104 -2.64 10.15 4.15
N PRO A 105 -3.37 10.44 5.23
CA PRO A 105 -3.25 11.72 5.92
C PRO A 105 -1.95 11.82 6.70
N PHE A 106 -1.53 13.04 6.97
CA PHE A 106 -0.41 13.32 7.85
C PHE A 106 -0.74 14.45 8.83
N LYS A 107 0.00 14.47 9.95
CA LYS A 107 -0.04 15.55 10.93
C LYS A 107 1.37 15.84 11.43
N ILE A 108 1.82 17.07 11.28
CA ILE A 108 3.09 17.57 11.78
C ILE A 108 2.80 18.49 12.96
N LYS A 109 3.24 18.11 14.15
CA LYS A 109 3.16 18.96 15.35
C LYS A 109 4.37 19.87 15.38
N LEU A 110 4.13 21.16 15.48
CA LEU A 110 5.19 22.14 15.73
C LEU A 110 5.44 22.18 17.22
N SER A 111 6.72 22.20 17.62
CA SER A 111 7.04 22.46 19.03
C SER A 111 6.41 23.78 19.44
N SER A 112 5.91 23.85 20.65
CA SER A 112 5.31 25.06 21.25
C SER A 112 6.34 26.18 21.50
N SER A 113 7.46 26.18 20.76
CA SER A 113 8.45 27.25 20.85
C SER A 113 7.84 28.55 20.35
N PRO A 114 7.81 29.61 21.13
CA PRO A 114 7.32 30.92 20.73
C PRO A 114 8.14 31.54 19.58
N ASP A 115 9.22 30.89 19.19
CA ASP A 115 10.23 31.45 18.27
C ASP A 115 9.93 31.15 16.78
N VAL A 116 8.82 30.52 16.42
CA VAL A 116 8.50 30.25 15.01
C VAL A 116 7.94 31.50 14.34
N LYS A 117 8.75 32.15 13.50
CA LYS A 117 8.40 33.34 12.73
C LYS A 117 7.56 33.03 11.49
N SER A 118 7.93 31.98 10.75
CA SER A 118 7.21 31.56 9.57
C SER A 118 7.22 30.05 9.39
N ILE A 119 6.20 29.54 8.70
CA ILE A 119 6.00 28.12 8.38
C ILE A 119 5.86 28.01 6.88
N GLY A 120 6.71 27.21 6.26
CA GLY A 120 6.66 26.91 4.84
C GLY A 120 5.52 25.94 4.49
N LYS A 121 5.38 25.62 3.21
CA LYS A 121 4.48 24.55 2.77
C LYS A 121 5.13 23.18 2.99
N PRO A 122 4.36 22.15 3.37
CA PRO A 122 4.86 20.78 3.39
C PRO A 122 5.34 20.35 1.98
N PHE A 123 6.37 19.54 1.93
CA PHE A 123 6.92 19.00 0.69
C PHE A 123 7.35 17.55 0.85
N VAL A 124 7.45 16.82 -0.25
CA VAL A 124 7.98 15.45 -0.25
C VAL A 124 9.48 15.52 0.01
N TYR A 125 9.90 15.11 1.21
CA TYR A 125 11.31 15.11 1.58
C TYR A 125 12.06 13.92 0.97
N LYS A 126 11.43 12.73 1.02
CA LYS A 126 11.96 11.50 0.44
C LYS A 126 10.79 10.57 0.10
N ALA A 127 10.85 9.95 -1.07
CA ALA A 127 9.94 8.90 -1.46
C ALA A 127 10.71 7.78 -2.16
N ARG A 128 10.30 6.54 -1.93
CA ARG A 128 10.87 5.36 -2.61
C ARG A 128 9.80 4.32 -2.86
N ASN A 129 9.87 3.66 -4.00
CA ASN A 129 9.07 2.49 -4.27
C ASN A 129 9.56 1.31 -3.42
N ILE A 130 8.64 0.48 -2.99
CA ILE A 130 8.92 -0.71 -2.20
C ILE A 130 8.10 -1.90 -2.70
N ASN A 131 8.65 -3.10 -2.49
CA ASN A 131 7.95 -4.34 -2.80
C ASN A 131 7.25 -4.84 -1.52
N MET A 132 6.00 -4.42 -1.31
CA MET A 132 5.21 -4.88 -0.18
C MET A 132 3.83 -5.32 -0.68
N PRO A 133 3.35 -6.50 -0.28
CA PRO A 133 2.03 -6.97 -0.66
C PRO A 133 0.95 -6.08 -0.02
N TYR A 134 -0.14 -5.92 -0.71
CA TYR A 134 -1.35 -5.33 -0.17
C TYR A 134 -2.24 -6.43 0.42
N TYR A 135 -2.64 -6.25 1.68
CA TYR A 135 -3.55 -7.20 2.34
C TYR A 135 -4.97 -6.64 2.31
N ASP A 136 -5.80 -7.14 1.42
CA ASP A 136 -7.24 -6.84 1.37
C ASP A 136 -8.01 -7.81 2.26
N VAL A 137 -7.72 -7.74 3.54
CA VAL A 137 -8.22 -8.67 4.56
C VAL A 137 -9.06 -7.99 5.64
N ILE A 138 -9.35 -6.71 5.46
CA ILE A 138 -10.11 -5.91 6.40
C ILE A 138 -11.31 -5.29 5.70
N ARG A 139 -12.44 -5.32 6.39
CA ARG A 139 -13.65 -4.57 5.96
C ARG A 139 -13.98 -3.53 7.00
N LEU A 140 -14.02 -2.29 6.56
CA LEU A 140 -14.50 -1.14 7.33
C LEU A 140 -15.97 -0.89 7.00
N ASN A 141 -16.77 -0.66 8.03
CA ASN A 141 -18.16 -0.22 7.91
C ASN A 141 -18.37 0.99 8.81
N TYR A 142 -18.65 2.13 8.21
CA TYR A 142 -18.81 3.42 8.90
C TYR A 142 -19.72 4.36 8.08
N SER A 143 -20.28 5.33 8.76
CA SER A 143 -20.89 6.51 8.11
C SER A 143 -19.83 7.60 7.97
N ASN A 144 -19.80 8.29 6.84
CA ASN A 144 -18.88 9.43 6.65
C ASN A 144 -19.28 10.64 7.52
N THR A 145 -20.53 10.70 7.95
CA THR A 145 -21.05 11.79 8.76
C THR A 145 -20.70 11.55 10.22
N PRO A 146 -20.10 12.53 10.92
CA PRO A 146 -19.81 12.40 12.35
C PRO A 146 -21.11 12.33 13.15
N ILE A 147 -21.05 11.62 14.26
CA ILE A 147 -22.07 11.67 15.32
C ILE A 147 -21.92 12.96 16.12
N GLN A 148 -22.82 13.16 17.08
CA GLN A 148 -22.69 14.28 18.03
C GLN A 148 -21.25 14.38 18.55
N ASN A 149 -20.75 15.62 18.64
CA ASN A 149 -19.39 15.96 19.04
C ASN A 149 -18.27 15.70 18.01
N GLY A 150 -18.58 15.62 16.72
CA GLY A 150 -17.57 15.51 15.67
C GLY A 150 -16.71 14.25 15.71
N SER A 151 -17.19 13.19 16.36
CA SER A 151 -16.56 11.86 16.38
C SER A 151 -17.26 10.96 15.39
N LEU A 152 -16.52 10.03 14.80
CA LEU A 152 -17.06 8.98 13.94
C LEU A 152 -16.88 7.63 14.63
N ILE A 153 -17.93 6.82 14.58
CA ILE A 153 -17.91 5.44 15.06
C ILE A 153 -18.13 4.52 13.87
N GLY A 154 -17.39 3.44 13.81
CA GLY A 154 -17.52 2.40 12.81
C GLY A 154 -17.19 1.04 13.37
N SER A 155 -17.28 0.03 12.53
CA SER A 155 -16.83 -1.33 12.84
C SER A 155 -15.76 -1.78 11.85
N ILE A 156 -14.85 -2.60 12.34
CA ILE A 156 -13.80 -3.22 11.55
C ILE A 156 -13.87 -4.72 11.70
N LYS A 157 -13.86 -5.43 10.57
CA LYS A 157 -13.89 -6.89 10.52
C LYS A 157 -12.64 -7.44 9.87
N ASN A 158 -12.01 -8.41 10.52
CA ASN A 158 -10.97 -9.23 9.93
C ASN A 158 -11.62 -10.36 9.11
N ILE A 159 -11.44 -10.35 7.79
CA ILE A 159 -11.93 -11.42 6.90
C ILE A 159 -10.86 -12.44 6.53
N ALA A 160 -9.64 -12.29 7.06
CA ALA A 160 -8.58 -13.25 6.88
C ALA A 160 -8.76 -14.47 7.78
N SER A 161 -8.04 -15.55 7.47
CA SER A 161 -7.92 -16.74 8.31
C SER A 161 -6.80 -16.65 9.36
N PHE A 162 -6.22 -15.47 9.55
CA PHE A 162 -5.15 -15.21 10.52
C PHE A 162 -5.47 -13.96 11.36
N ASP A 163 -4.86 -13.87 12.53
CA ASP A 163 -5.00 -12.73 13.42
C ASP A 163 -4.19 -11.53 12.91
N ILE A 164 -4.77 -10.34 13.00
CA ILE A 164 -4.13 -9.07 12.64
C ILE A 164 -3.67 -8.39 13.92
N HIS A 165 -2.41 -7.93 13.96
CA HIS A 165 -1.79 -7.33 15.13
C HIS A 165 -1.48 -5.85 14.92
N ASP A 166 -1.49 -5.08 16.02
CA ASP A 166 -1.10 -3.66 16.08
C ASP A 166 -1.84 -2.79 15.06
N LEU A 167 -3.16 -2.98 14.98
CA LEU A 167 -4.00 -2.31 14.01
C LEU A 167 -4.46 -0.95 14.49
N THR A 168 -4.33 0.05 13.64
CA THR A 168 -4.91 1.39 13.80
C THR A 168 -5.65 1.78 12.54
N ILE A 169 -6.77 2.49 12.71
CA ILE A 169 -7.52 3.11 11.63
C ILE A 169 -7.14 4.59 11.60
N TYR A 170 -6.97 5.16 10.43
CA TYR A 170 -6.74 6.58 10.24
C TYR A 170 -7.74 7.19 9.26
N ALA A 171 -7.95 8.51 9.37
CA ALA A 171 -8.80 9.28 8.48
C ALA A 171 -8.38 10.75 8.42
N SER A 172 -8.79 11.43 7.37
CA SER A 172 -8.82 12.89 7.25
C SER A 172 -10.16 13.43 7.72
N ALA A 173 -10.16 14.50 8.50
CA ALA A 173 -11.37 15.22 8.92
C ALA A 173 -11.49 16.53 8.14
N HIS A 174 -12.68 16.81 7.60
CA HIS A 174 -12.96 17.95 6.73
C HIS A 174 -14.10 18.79 7.26
N ASN A 175 -14.06 20.09 6.94
CA ASN A 175 -15.16 21.01 7.18
C ASN A 175 -16.17 20.99 6.02
N GLU A 176 -17.22 21.82 6.10
CA GLU A 176 -18.26 21.92 5.07
C GLU A 176 -17.72 22.34 3.70
N SER A 177 -16.65 23.12 3.65
CA SER A 177 -16.04 23.54 2.38
C SER A 177 -15.10 22.48 1.77
N GLY A 178 -14.95 21.31 2.43
CA GLY A 178 -14.03 20.26 2.01
C GLY A 178 -12.58 20.49 2.44
N ALA A 179 -12.26 21.57 3.14
CA ALA A 179 -10.90 21.80 3.63
C ALA A 179 -10.56 20.83 4.77
N GLN A 180 -9.37 20.25 4.74
CA GLN A 180 -8.91 19.36 5.79
C GLN A 180 -8.60 20.15 7.07
N VAL A 181 -9.27 19.80 8.17
CA VAL A 181 -9.14 20.47 9.47
C VAL A 181 -8.39 19.63 10.49
N ASP A 182 -8.33 18.32 10.31
CA ASP A 182 -7.53 17.43 11.14
C ASP A 182 -7.14 16.14 10.39
N SER A 183 -6.17 15.42 10.95
CA SER A 183 -5.81 14.05 10.61
C SER A 183 -5.83 13.21 11.88
N VAL A 184 -6.59 12.14 11.87
CA VAL A 184 -6.92 11.39 13.10
C VAL A 184 -6.54 9.93 13.00
N LYS A 185 -6.29 9.32 14.17
CA LYS A 185 -6.12 7.86 14.31
C LYS A 185 -7.05 7.34 15.40
N SER A 186 -7.51 6.10 15.23
CA SER A 186 -8.18 5.36 16.30
C SER A 186 -7.21 4.99 17.41
N HIS A 187 -7.76 4.51 18.52
CA HIS A 187 -6.96 3.74 19.48
C HIS A 187 -6.37 2.50 18.80
N LEU A 188 -5.24 2.03 19.34
CA LEU A 188 -4.61 0.79 18.92
C LEU A 188 -5.53 -0.40 19.23
N ILE A 189 -5.75 -1.26 18.25
CA ILE A 189 -6.36 -2.57 18.41
C ILE A 189 -5.21 -3.58 18.43
N PRO A 190 -4.83 -4.12 19.60
CA PRO A 190 -3.61 -4.95 19.70
C PRO A 190 -3.73 -6.23 18.89
N VAL A 191 -4.90 -6.86 18.90
CA VAL A 191 -5.20 -8.07 18.12
C VAL A 191 -6.64 -7.99 17.63
N LEU A 192 -6.83 -8.22 16.33
CA LEU A 192 -8.14 -8.47 15.71
C LEU A 192 -8.13 -9.90 15.18
N ARG A 193 -8.84 -10.81 15.86
CA ARG A 193 -8.83 -12.24 15.53
C ARG A 193 -9.47 -12.52 14.20
N SER A 194 -9.13 -13.65 13.60
CA SER A 194 -9.78 -14.14 12.38
C SER A 194 -11.29 -14.17 12.54
N GLY A 195 -12.02 -13.56 11.60
CA GLY A 195 -13.48 -13.46 11.61
C GLY A 195 -14.09 -12.45 12.59
N GLU A 196 -13.29 -11.89 13.50
CA GLU A 196 -13.74 -10.96 14.53
C GLU A 196 -14.17 -9.61 13.95
N THR A 197 -15.19 -9.01 14.58
CA THR A 197 -15.63 -7.64 14.31
C THR A 197 -15.55 -6.85 15.61
N VAL A 198 -14.88 -5.70 15.58
CA VAL A 198 -14.79 -4.79 16.73
C VAL A 198 -15.22 -3.38 16.32
N MET A 199 -15.68 -2.61 17.28
CA MET A 199 -16.02 -1.20 17.08
C MET A 199 -14.73 -0.36 17.18
N PHE A 200 -14.65 0.68 16.36
CA PHE A 200 -13.62 1.70 16.46
C PHE A 200 -14.24 3.10 16.50
N SER A 201 -13.48 4.05 17.00
CA SER A 201 -13.83 5.45 16.90
C SER A 201 -12.62 6.28 16.49
N VAL A 202 -12.88 7.34 15.75
CA VAL A 202 -11.91 8.41 15.45
C VAL A 202 -12.54 9.74 15.88
N SER A 203 -11.72 10.62 16.43
CA SER A 203 -12.17 11.94 16.88
C SER A 203 -11.10 12.96 16.57
N SER A 204 -11.53 14.11 16.03
CA SER A 204 -10.67 15.26 15.87
C SER A 204 -10.35 15.92 17.21
N ASP A 205 -9.26 16.70 17.22
CA ASP A 205 -8.89 17.50 18.39
C ASP A 205 -10.07 18.39 18.82
N PRO A 206 -10.33 18.53 20.14
CA PRO A 206 -11.40 19.38 20.66
C PRO A 206 -11.44 20.79 20.07
N ALA A 207 -10.28 21.38 19.75
CA ALA A 207 -10.18 22.74 19.20
C ALA A 207 -10.79 22.90 17.80
N VAL A 208 -10.89 21.80 17.02
CA VAL A 208 -11.46 21.83 15.65
C VAL A 208 -12.66 20.92 15.47
N ARG A 209 -13.03 20.17 16.48
CA ARG A 209 -14.08 19.15 16.43
C ARG A 209 -15.43 19.69 15.96
N SER A 210 -15.81 20.89 16.41
CA SER A 210 -17.05 21.55 15.99
C SER A 210 -17.07 21.99 14.52
N LYS A 211 -15.91 21.98 13.84
CA LYS A 211 -15.77 22.33 12.43
C LYS A 211 -15.83 21.12 11.52
N VAL A 212 -15.84 19.89 12.06
CA VAL A 212 -15.81 18.66 11.27
C VAL A 212 -17.21 18.37 10.74
N SER A 213 -17.32 18.31 9.43
CA SER A 213 -18.55 17.97 8.73
C SER A 213 -18.53 16.52 8.21
N PHE A 214 -17.37 16.02 7.79
CA PHE A 214 -17.24 14.64 7.33
C PHE A 214 -15.79 14.13 7.49
N TYR A 215 -15.65 12.80 7.37
CA TYR A 215 -14.37 12.12 7.33
C TYR A 215 -14.16 11.45 5.98
N SER A 216 -12.91 11.41 5.51
CA SER A 216 -12.50 10.74 4.27
C SER A 216 -11.11 10.09 4.41
N CYS A 217 -10.55 9.60 3.31
CA CYS A 217 -9.20 9.01 3.24
C CYS A 217 -8.96 7.97 4.34
N PHE A 218 -9.95 7.09 4.55
CA PHE A 218 -9.82 6.02 5.52
C PHE A 218 -8.80 5.00 5.08
N GLY A 219 -7.95 4.61 6.01
CA GLY A 219 -7.01 3.53 5.82
C GLY A 219 -6.69 2.84 7.14
N VAL A 220 -5.95 1.77 7.02
CA VAL A 220 -5.51 0.97 8.16
C VAL A 220 -4.00 0.79 8.10
N ASP A 221 -3.39 0.75 9.26
CA ASP A 221 -1.98 0.43 9.44
C ASP A 221 -1.88 -0.71 10.44
N PHE A 222 -1.16 -1.77 10.09
CA PHE A 222 -0.99 -2.94 10.94
C PHE A 222 0.35 -3.63 10.67
N SER A 223 0.75 -4.55 11.55
CA SER A 223 1.98 -5.31 11.37
C SER A 223 1.78 -6.41 10.33
N THR A 224 2.20 -6.14 9.08
CA THR A 224 2.02 -7.06 7.93
C THR A 224 3.20 -7.95 7.63
N THR A 225 4.39 -7.63 8.16
CA THR A 225 5.62 -8.35 7.81
C THR A 225 5.69 -9.74 8.42
N ASN A 226 4.92 -9.98 9.48
CA ASN A 226 4.94 -11.22 10.24
C ASN A 226 3.52 -11.78 10.36
N ILE A 227 3.11 -12.59 9.41
CA ILE A 227 1.84 -13.29 9.48
C ILE A 227 2.01 -14.51 10.37
N LYS A 228 1.33 -14.50 11.52
CA LYS A 228 1.24 -15.69 12.36
C LYS A 228 0.19 -16.62 11.79
N ILE A 229 0.65 -17.77 11.29
CA ILE A 229 -0.21 -18.82 10.75
C ILE A 229 -0.31 -19.91 11.80
N LYS A 230 -1.53 -20.20 12.27
CA LYS A 230 -1.77 -21.26 13.23
C LYS A 230 -1.64 -22.60 12.51
N LEU A 231 -0.70 -23.41 12.96
CA LEU A 231 -0.62 -24.83 12.66
C LEU A 231 -1.40 -25.58 13.76
N GLY A 232 -1.83 -26.74 13.72
CA GLY A 232 -2.52 -27.44 14.81
C GLY A 232 -1.82 -27.29 16.19
N ASP A 233 -2.44 -27.73 17.25
CA ASP A 233 -1.87 -27.86 18.61
C ASP A 233 -1.30 -26.55 19.20
N ASN A 234 -1.92 -25.41 18.94
CA ASN A 234 -1.46 -24.09 19.38
C ASN A 234 -0.05 -23.67 18.91
N ARG A 235 0.52 -24.38 17.95
CA ARG A 235 1.76 -23.97 17.30
C ARG A 235 1.50 -22.89 16.24
N TYR A 236 2.40 -21.94 16.14
CA TYR A 236 2.33 -20.86 15.16
C TYR A 236 3.63 -20.80 14.37
N ILE A 237 3.52 -20.55 13.09
CA ILE A 237 4.64 -20.11 12.27
C ILE A 237 4.47 -18.63 11.92
N THR A 238 5.60 -17.97 11.77
CA THR A 238 5.63 -16.59 11.29
C THR A 238 6.15 -16.58 9.86
N ALA A 239 5.27 -16.34 8.90
CA ALA A 239 5.65 -16.19 7.49
C ALA A 239 5.89 -14.73 7.16
N ASN A 240 7.00 -14.43 6.52
CA ASN A 240 7.28 -13.14 5.91
C ASN A 240 6.95 -13.18 4.43
N MET A 241 6.15 -12.22 3.96
CA MET A 241 5.81 -12.09 2.55
C MET A 241 6.23 -10.73 2.03
N THR A 242 6.87 -10.72 0.87
CA THR A 242 7.18 -9.50 0.12
C THR A 242 6.74 -9.69 -1.33
N GLY A 243 6.32 -8.62 -1.99
CA GLY A 243 5.88 -8.68 -3.37
C GLY A 243 4.90 -7.56 -3.74
N LEU A 244 4.37 -7.62 -4.96
CA LEU A 244 3.45 -6.60 -5.48
C LEU A 244 2.00 -7.09 -5.58
N ALA A 245 1.74 -8.38 -5.35
CA ALA A 245 0.39 -8.93 -5.42
C ALA A 245 -0.44 -8.55 -4.18
N THR A 246 -1.74 -8.42 -4.37
CA THR A 246 -2.71 -8.29 -3.30
C THR A 246 -2.99 -9.65 -2.69
N ILE A 247 -2.78 -9.81 -1.39
CA ILE A 247 -3.08 -11.04 -0.64
C ILE A 247 -4.49 -10.91 -0.07
N THR A 248 -5.39 -11.80 -0.50
CA THR A 248 -6.81 -11.78 -0.09
C THR A 248 -7.11 -12.81 0.99
N ASN A 249 -6.32 -13.88 1.06
CA ASN A 249 -6.49 -14.91 2.08
C ASN A 249 -5.19 -15.72 2.26
N VAL A 250 -4.96 -16.21 3.49
CA VAL A 250 -3.90 -17.17 3.81
C VAL A 250 -4.47 -18.23 4.75
N LYS A 251 -4.40 -19.49 4.36
CA LYS A 251 -4.84 -20.63 5.16
C LYS A 251 -3.68 -21.59 5.38
N ALA A 252 -3.53 -22.10 6.59
CA ALA A 252 -2.67 -23.23 6.87
C ALA A 252 -3.53 -24.49 7.10
N ASP A 253 -3.08 -25.59 6.56
CA ASP A 253 -3.62 -26.91 6.86
C ASP A 253 -2.55 -27.73 7.61
N PRO A 254 -2.70 -27.87 8.93
CA PRO A 254 -1.74 -28.60 9.74
C PRO A 254 -1.68 -30.10 9.42
N SER A 255 -2.78 -30.66 8.89
CA SER A 255 -2.88 -32.10 8.61
C SER A 255 -2.03 -32.49 7.38
N THR A 256 -1.88 -31.58 6.45
CA THR A 256 -1.09 -31.76 5.22
C THR A 256 0.25 -31.02 5.26
N GLY A 257 0.52 -30.25 6.32
CA GLY A 257 1.71 -29.39 6.41
C GLY A 257 1.77 -28.38 5.24
N SER A 258 0.64 -27.77 4.90
CA SER A 258 0.55 -26.87 3.76
C SER A 258 0.03 -25.50 4.11
N ILE A 259 0.41 -24.51 3.29
CA ILE A 259 -0.10 -23.14 3.32
C ILE A 259 -0.69 -22.82 1.95
N SER A 260 -1.93 -22.35 1.93
CA SER A 260 -2.62 -21.85 0.74
C SER A 260 -2.79 -20.34 0.81
N ILE A 261 -2.38 -19.63 -0.22
CA ILE A 261 -2.41 -18.17 -0.30
C ILE A 261 -3.21 -17.76 -1.52
N ASN A 262 -4.32 -17.05 -1.30
CA ASN A 262 -5.08 -16.45 -2.39
C ASN A 262 -4.50 -15.07 -2.68
N ILE A 263 -4.10 -14.84 -3.91
CA ILE A 263 -3.48 -13.60 -4.35
C ILE A 263 -4.16 -13.05 -5.60
N TYR A 264 -4.04 -11.75 -5.77
CA TYR A 264 -4.48 -11.04 -6.97
C TYR A 264 -3.35 -10.12 -7.45
N ASN A 265 -2.78 -10.44 -8.61
CA ASN A 265 -1.86 -9.54 -9.29
C ASN A 265 -2.67 -8.61 -10.20
N GLN A 266 -2.80 -7.36 -9.80
CA GLN A 266 -3.55 -6.34 -10.54
C GLN A 266 -2.78 -5.77 -11.75
N TYR A 267 -1.49 -6.11 -11.88
CA TYR A 267 -0.64 -5.60 -12.95
C TYR A 267 -0.74 -6.48 -14.19
N PRO A 268 -0.64 -5.92 -15.40
CA PRO A 268 -0.73 -6.68 -16.66
C PRO A 268 0.51 -7.55 -16.93
N VAL A 269 1.51 -7.51 -16.04
CA VAL A 269 2.77 -8.26 -16.13
C VAL A 269 2.94 -9.15 -14.91
N PRO A 270 3.71 -10.25 -15.00
CA PRO A 270 4.04 -11.04 -13.81
C PRO A 270 4.72 -10.20 -12.74
N GLY A 271 4.26 -10.36 -11.50
CA GLY A 271 4.76 -9.65 -10.32
C GLY A 271 5.50 -10.59 -9.37
N PRO A 272 6.60 -10.14 -8.74
CA PRO A 272 7.33 -10.95 -7.78
C PRO A 272 6.51 -11.17 -6.50
N LEU A 273 6.61 -12.38 -5.96
CA LEU A 273 6.17 -12.77 -4.62
C LEU A 273 7.26 -13.60 -3.98
N SER A 274 7.74 -13.17 -2.83
CA SER A 274 8.74 -13.89 -2.04
C SER A 274 8.15 -14.24 -0.68
N LEU A 275 8.26 -15.53 -0.30
CA LEU A 275 7.83 -16.03 0.98
C LEU A 275 9.05 -16.50 1.75
N LYS A 276 9.16 -16.09 3.02
CA LYS A 276 10.13 -16.59 3.96
C LYS A 276 9.39 -17.30 5.08
N ILE A 277 9.54 -18.61 5.17
CA ILE A 277 8.86 -19.49 6.12
C ILE A 277 9.90 -20.17 7.00
N PRO A 278 9.75 -20.20 8.34
CA PRO A 278 10.63 -21.00 9.17
C PRO A 278 10.59 -22.47 8.75
N SER A 279 11.74 -23.09 8.55
CA SER A 279 11.83 -24.54 8.34
C SER A 279 11.62 -25.22 9.68
N ILE A 280 10.40 -25.63 9.98
CA ILE A 280 10.04 -26.22 11.27
C ILE A 280 10.40 -27.71 11.30
N PHE A 281 10.52 -28.32 10.14
CA PHE A 281 10.76 -29.76 10.00
C PHE A 281 11.87 -30.03 8.99
N ASN A 282 12.57 -31.17 9.24
CA ASN A 282 13.53 -31.73 8.31
C ASN A 282 12.84 -32.36 7.07
N SER A 283 11.75 -31.79 6.60
CA SER A 283 11.07 -32.32 5.41
C SER A 283 11.96 -32.09 4.19
N PRO A 284 12.38 -33.15 3.51
CA PRO A 284 13.34 -33.03 2.42
C PRO A 284 12.75 -32.43 1.15
N THR A 285 11.42 -32.26 1.07
CA THR A 285 10.80 -31.89 -0.19
C THR A 285 9.63 -30.92 0.02
N ILE A 286 9.89 -29.65 -0.31
CA ILE A 286 8.86 -28.61 -0.36
C ILE A 286 8.37 -28.48 -1.79
N PHE A 287 7.08 -28.55 -1.97
CA PHE A 287 6.43 -28.36 -3.25
C PHE A 287 5.67 -27.03 -3.26
N VAL A 288 5.81 -26.32 -4.36
CA VAL A 288 5.08 -25.08 -4.60
C VAL A 288 4.27 -25.20 -5.87
N THR A 289 2.99 -24.90 -5.78
CA THR A 289 2.12 -24.85 -6.95
C THR A 289 1.45 -23.48 -7.06
N VAL A 290 1.23 -23.05 -8.28
CA VAL A 290 0.37 -21.90 -8.61
C VAL A 290 -0.77 -22.45 -9.47
N ASP A 291 -2.01 -22.33 -8.99
CA ASP A 291 -3.22 -22.89 -9.61
C ASP A 291 -3.10 -24.39 -9.92
N GLY A 292 -2.47 -25.13 -9.01
CA GLY A 292 -2.22 -26.57 -9.17
C GLY A 292 -1.03 -26.93 -10.06
N THR A 293 -0.42 -25.99 -10.76
CA THR A 293 0.77 -26.23 -11.59
C THR A 293 2.03 -26.14 -10.76
N LEU A 294 2.89 -27.18 -10.82
CA LEU A 294 4.13 -27.23 -10.06
C LEU A 294 5.13 -26.16 -10.53
N TYR A 295 5.57 -25.33 -9.57
CA TYR A 295 6.62 -24.33 -9.80
C TYR A 295 7.99 -24.93 -9.40
N ARG A 296 8.78 -25.29 -10.39
CA ARG A 296 10.15 -25.84 -10.16
C ARG A 296 11.14 -24.72 -9.95
N ASN A 297 12.18 -24.98 -9.13
CA ASN A 297 13.29 -24.06 -8.84
C ASN A 297 12.91 -22.76 -8.10
N SER A 298 11.77 -22.75 -7.42
CA SER A 298 11.31 -21.58 -6.64
C SER A 298 11.66 -21.67 -5.15
N VAL A 299 12.27 -22.78 -4.70
CA VAL A 299 12.52 -23.07 -3.28
C VAL A 299 14.00 -23.07 -2.98
N THR A 300 14.41 -22.28 -1.98
CA THR A 300 15.76 -22.28 -1.41
C THR A 300 15.66 -22.46 0.09
N ILE A 301 16.39 -23.42 0.64
CA ILE A 301 16.47 -23.64 2.10
C ILE A 301 17.79 -23.09 2.61
N MET A 302 17.73 -22.14 3.54
CA MET A 302 18.92 -21.51 4.09
C MET A 302 18.72 -21.07 5.54
N LYS A 303 19.66 -21.39 6.42
CA LYS A 303 19.71 -20.92 7.82
C LYS A 303 18.41 -21.15 8.61
N GLY A 304 17.77 -22.32 8.46
CA GLY A 304 16.53 -22.64 9.16
C GLY A 304 15.28 -21.96 8.62
N TYR A 305 15.36 -21.45 7.39
CA TYR A 305 14.22 -20.88 6.67
C TYR A 305 14.11 -21.48 5.27
N THR A 306 12.86 -21.60 4.83
CA THR A 306 12.50 -21.87 3.44
C THR A 306 12.14 -20.56 2.76
N TYR A 307 12.78 -20.27 1.67
CA TYR A 307 12.47 -19.15 0.78
C TYR A 307 11.78 -19.70 -0.46
N VAL A 308 10.66 -19.08 -0.80
CA VAL A 308 9.92 -19.40 -2.02
C VAL A 308 9.80 -18.12 -2.85
N ASP A 309 10.42 -18.12 -4.03
CA ASP A 309 10.42 -16.97 -4.92
C ASP A 309 9.63 -17.31 -6.19
N LEU A 310 8.58 -16.52 -6.46
CA LEU A 310 7.63 -16.72 -7.54
C LEU A 310 7.46 -15.47 -8.38
N ASN A 311 7.17 -15.65 -9.65
CA ASN A 311 6.61 -14.63 -10.52
C ASN A 311 5.15 -14.97 -10.80
N ILE A 312 4.24 -14.20 -10.19
CA ILE A 312 2.81 -14.44 -10.25
C ILE A 312 2.24 -13.76 -11.49
N PRO A 313 1.59 -14.48 -12.39
CA PRO A 313 0.93 -13.89 -13.56
C PRO A 313 -0.11 -12.83 -13.18
N ALA A 314 -0.60 -12.07 -14.16
CA ALA A 314 -1.72 -11.16 -13.98
C ALA A 314 -3.00 -11.92 -13.64
N GLY A 315 -3.79 -11.41 -12.70
CA GLY A 315 -5.07 -12.02 -12.33
C GLY A 315 -5.10 -12.63 -10.93
N LYS A 316 -6.12 -13.44 -10.68
CA LYS A 316 -6.33 -14.14 -9.39
C LYS A 316 -5.69 -15.51 -9.44
N HIS A 317 -4.91 -15.84 -8.42
CA HIS A 317 -4.16 -17.09 -8.32
C HIS A 317 -4.21 -17.68 -6.92
N ILE A 318 -4.00 -18.99 -6.83
CA ILE A 318 -3.84 -19.72 -5.56
C ILE A 318 -2.42 -20.29 -5.54
N VAL A 319 -1.63 -19.82 -4.59
CA VAL A 319 -0.29 -20.37 -4.31
C VAL A 319 -0.42 -21.37 -3.17
N ASN A 320 0.01 -22.62 -3.40
CA ASN A 320 0.09 -23.63 -2.35
C ASN A 320 1.55 -23.98 -2.12
N VAL A 321 1.95 -23.96 -0.85
CA VAL A 321 3.26 -24.43 -0.38
C VAL A 321 3.02 -25.62 0.52
N SER A 322 3.50 -26.80 0.19
CA SER A 322 3.32 -28.04 0.94
C SER A 322 4.67 -28.65 1.34
N GLY A 323 4.67 -29.54 2.32
CA GLY A 323 5.86 -30.11 2.90
C GLY A 323 6.50 -29.22 3.98
N ILE A 324 5.71 -28.33 4.60
CA ILE A 324 6.16 -27.44 5.68
C ILE A 324 6.03 -28.12 7.04
N GLY A 325 5.25 -29.21 7.12
CA GLY A 325 4.91 -29.93 8.34
C GLY A 325 5.60 -31.26 8.54
#